data_d02188b192ce867b6557952eb8ff745b
#
_entry.id   d02188b192ce867b6557952eb8ff745b
#
_cell.length_a   1.000
_cell.length_b   1.000
_cell.length_c   1.000
_cell.angle_alpha   90.00
_cell.angle_beta   90.00
_cell.angle_gamma   90.00
#
_symmetry.space_group_name_H-M   'P 1'
#
loop_
_entity.id
_entity.type
_entity.pdbx_description
1 polymer ?
#
loop_
_entity_poly.entity_id
_entity_poly.type
_entity_poly.pdbx_seq_one_letter_code
_entity_poly.pdbx_strand_id
1 'polypeptide(L)'
;MFEIKNLSIQIHNQYFIRNLSLTLNAGDKLAIIGEEGNGKSTLLKVILGICPYAEVEGTIFSKNHSIGYLPQMLESNDLQKTGYEYLFKSLEDYYNQVNFLYQNLERLHIDDSLLERTLSCMSGGEKVKLSILKLLLEKPDILFLDEPTNDLDIETLEWLEHFIVETKCPVVYVSHDETLLSHTANCILHLERIYRKTECKHTFYRTTYDDYVRMRRESLAKETMIAKQEQRDYQKREEKLRQVMQKVEYQQNTISRSNPHGGRLLKKKMHSLKSQERKLHDTNLAKVPDVEEGISFRFENVTIPRFKKILTIDIPTFQVDTRVLATNLHLEVMGNEKVCIIGSNGIGKSTFLKTIYETLRNRSDIRVGYMPQNYEDAWDENQSVLEFLSSIGNKEEMQKAMTYLGNMKFTVEEMNGSIRNLSGGSKAKLLLTRFVLEKVDVLLLDEPTRNVSPLSNPVIRDVLRKFQGTIISVSHDRKYISEVATRVYRFTKNGLVLER
;
A
#
# COMPACT_ATOMS: atom_id res chain seq x y z
N MET A 1 -21.92 22.43 0.82
CA MET A 1 -21.39 21.77 2.03
C MET A 1 -21.85 20.32 2.00
N PHE A 2 -20.96 19.38 1.94
CA PHE A 2 -21.22 17.94 1.96
C PHE A 2 -20.92 17.43 3.38
N GLU A 3 -21.84 16.68 3.97
CA GLU A 3 -21.71 16.23 5.36
C GLU A 3 -22.10 14.76 5.50
N ILE A 4 -21.30 14.02 6.25
CA ILE A 4 -21.57 12.65 6.68
C ILE A 4 -21.70 12.65 8.20
N LYS A 5 -22.76 12.01 8.73
CA LYS A 5 -23.01 11.88 10.18
C LYS A 5 -23.18 10.42 10.57
N ASN A 6 -22.35 9.99 11.53
CA ASN A 6 -22.40 8.67 12.16
C ASN A 6 -22.50 7.51 11.18
N LEU A 7 -21.79 7.59 10.04
CA LEU A 7 -21.80 6.57 9.01
C LEU A 7 -21.09 5.32 9.50
N SER A 8 -21.81 4.20 9.50
CA SER A 8 -21.28 2.87 9.73
C SER A 8 -21.55 2.00 8.51
N ILE A 9 -20.56 1.25 8.07
CA ILE A 9 -20.62 0.38 6.89
C ILE A 9 -20.26 -1.04 7.32
N GLN A 10 -21.17 -1.98 7.08
CA GLN A 10 -20.99 -3.39 7.36
C GLN A 10 -21.19 -4.22 6.09
N ILE A 11 -20.33 -5.24 5.88
CA ILE A 11 -20.43 -6.21 4.78
C ILE A 11 -20.15 -7.59 5.36
N HIS A 12 -21.01 -8.57 5.09
CA HIS A 12 -20.89 -9.94 5.61
C HIS A 12 -20.62 -10.00 7.12
N ASN A 13 -21.41 -9.25 7.91
CA ASN A 13 -21.28 -9.13 9.37
C ASN A 13 -19.93 -8.55 9.86
N GLN A 14 -19.12 -7.97 8.97
CA GLN A 14 -17.88 -7.32 9.33
C GLN A 14 -17.98 -5.81 9.12
N TYR A 15 -17.66 -5.04 10.18
CA TYR A 15 -17.58 -3.58 10.06
C TYR A 15 -16.31 -3.16 9.34
N PHE A 16 -16.46 -2.29 8.36
CA PHE A 16 -15.37 -1.59 7.67
C PHE A 16 -15.19 -0.18 8.23
N ILE A 17 -16.28 0.46 8.58
CA ILE A 17 -16.30 1.81 9.16
C ILE A 17 -17.37 1.83 10.26
N ARG A 18 -17.11 2.55 11.36
CA ARG A 18 -18.05 2.77 12.44
C ARG A 18 -18.10 4.24 12.83
N ASN A 19 -19.31 4.84 12.86
CA ASN A 19 -19.55 6.20 13.36
C ASN A 19 -18.68 7.28 12.70
N LEU A 20 -18.41 7.17 11.39
CA LEU A 20 -17.67 8.20 10.66
C LEU A 20 -18.52 9.46 10.54
N SER A 21 -17.95 10.59 10.98
CA SER A 21 -18.55 11.91 10.79
C SER A 21 -17.49 12.85 10.20
N LEU A 22 -17.81 13.47 9.08
CA LEU A 22 -16.95 14.43 8.43
C LEU A 22 -17.76 15.46 7.63
N THR A 23 -17.16 16.61 7.41
CA THR A 23 -17.73 17.69 6.63
C THR A 23 -16.71 18.16 5.60
N LEU A 24 -17.12 18.34 4.35
CA LEU A 24 -16.27 18.90 3.28
C LEU A 24 -16.74 20.31 2.92
N ASN A 25 -15.79 21.21 2.81
CA ASN A 25 -16.00 22.59 2.38
C ASN A 25 -15.44 22.78 0.96
N ALA A 26 -15.79 23.90 0.34
CA ALA A 26 -15.18 24.30 -0.92
C ALA A 26 -13.64 24.38 -0.77
N GLY A 27 -12.92 23.83 -1.75
CA GLY A 27 -11.45 23.78 -1.75
C GLY A 27 -10.83 22.67 -0.92
N ASP A 28 -11.62 21.87 -0.17
CA ASP A 28 -11.08 20.69 0.53
C ASP A 28 -10.59 19.63 -0.46
N LYS A 29 -9.39 19.14 -0.22
CA LYS A 29 -8.76 18.03 -0.96
C LYS A 29 -8.56 16.87 0.01
N LEU A 30 -9.61 16.03 0.11
CA LEU A 30 -9.63 14.91 1.06
C LEU A 30 -8.97 13.69 0.45
N ALA A 31 -7.82 13.33 0.96
CA ALA A 31 -7.17 12.07 0.64
C ALA A 31 -7.64 10.97 1.59
N ILE A 32 -8.14 9.85 1.05
CA ILE A 32 -8.49 8.65 1.79
C ILE A 32 -7.32 7.67 1.66
N ILE A 33 -6.67 7.39 2.78
CA ILE A 33 -5.51 6.50 2.85
C ILE A 33 -5.79 5.27 3.72
N GLY A 34 -5.00 4.23 3.57
CA GLY A 34 -5.11 2.98 4.32
C GLY A 34 -4.63 1.79 3.50
N GLU A 35 -4.45 0.65 4.15
CA GLU A 35 -4.09 -0.59 3.47
C GLU A 35 -5.19 -1.03 2.48
N GLU A 36 -4.80 -1.86 1.51
CA GLU A 36 -5.74 -2.51 0.60
C GLU A 36 -6.73 -3.38 1.40
N GLY A 37 -8.00 -3.37 1.00
CA GLY A 37 -9.05 -4.09 1.74
C GLY A 37 -9.60 -3.36 2.97
N ASN A 38 -9.12 -2.16 3.33
CA ASN A 38 -9.65 -1.38 4.46
C ASN A 38 -10.95 -0.63 4.14
N GLY A 39 -11.53 -0.82 2.95
CA GLY A 39 -12.85 -0.28 2.60
C GLY A 39 -12.80 1.13 1.99
N LYS A 40 -11.65 1.59 1.43
CA LYS A 40 -11.53 2.91 0.80
C LYS A 40 -12.50 3.09 -0.37
N SER A 41 -12.42 2.25 -1.39
CA SER A 41 -13.34 2.28 -2.54
C SER A 41 -14.77 1.92 -2.16
N THR A 42 -14.96 1.07 -1.14
CA THR A 42 -16.28 0.76 -0.59
C THR A 42 -16.94 2.02 -0.01
N LEU A 43 -16.18 2.83 0.74
CA LEU A 43 -16.69 4.11 1.26
C LEU A 43 -17.17 5.02 0.12
N LEU A 44 -16.36 5.19 -0.94
CA LEU A 44 -16.75 5.99 -2.10
C LEU A 44 -18.03 5.44 -2.74
N LYS A 45 -18.11 4.13 -2.98
CA LYS A 45 -19.28 3.48 -3.57
C LYS A 45 -20.54 3.60 -2.71
N VAL A 46 -20.42 3.51 -1.38
CA VAL A 46 -21.53 3.71 -0.45
C VAL A 46 -22.04 5.16 -0.49
N ILE A 47 -21.13 6.14 -0.51
CA ILE A 47 -21.51 7.55 -0.62
C ILE A 47 -22.25 7.83 -1.94
N LEU A 48 -21.88 7.15 -3.01
CA LEU A 48 -22.50 7.25 -4.33
C LEU A 48 -23.81 6.45 -4.44
N GLY A 49 -24.13 5.60 -3.44
CA GLY A 49 -25.32 4.73 -3.49
C GLY A 49 -25.21 3.55 -4.47
N ILE A 50 -24.01 3.20 -4.92
CA ILE A 50 -23.73 2.11 -5.89
C ILE A 50 -23.20 0.82 -5.24
N CYS A 51 -23.38 0.65 -3.92
CA CYS A 51 -22.93 -0.51 -3.16
C CYS A 51 -24.13 -1.25 -2.50
N PRO A 52 -24.90 -2.04 -3.25
CA PRO A 52 -26.16 -2.62 -2.77
C PRO A 52 -25.99 -3.73 -1.72
N TYR A 53 -24.80 -4.29 -1.57
CA TYR A 53 -24.50 -5.38 -0.62
C TYR A 53 -23.96 -4.86 0.73
N ALA A 54 -23.83 -3.54 0.90
CA ALA A 54 -23.40 -2.95 2.14
C ALA A 54 -24.62 -2.57 3.00
N GLU A 55 -24.57 -2.98 4.27
CA GLU A 55 -25.49 -2.47 5.28
C GLU A 55 -24.95 -1.13 5.78
N VAL A 56 -25.76 -0.09 5.66
CA VAL A 56 -25.36 1.29 5.92
C VAL A 56 -26.24 1.89 7.00
N GLU A 57 -25.61 2.37 8.08
CA GLU A 57 -26.26 3.15 9.13
C GLU A 57 -25.70 4.58 9.12
N GLY A 58 -26.50 5.55 9.54
CA GLY A 58 -26.09 6.96 9.55
C GLY A 58 -26.72 7.76 8.42
N THR A 59 -26.23 8.97 8.20
CA THR A 59 -26.83 9.90 7.24
C THR A 59 -25.76 10.56 6.38
N ILE A 60 -25.99 10.56 5.06
CA ILE A 60 -25.18 11.27 4.08
C ILE A 60 -26.01 12.45 3.56
N PHE A 61 -25.57 13.67 3.86
CA PHE A 61 -26.21 14.89 3.40
C PHE A 61 -25.52 15.37 2.13
N SER A 62 -25.97 14.85 1.00
CA SER A 62 -25.54 15.28 -0.33
C SER A 62 -26.59 16.13 -1.04
N LYS A 63 -27.56 16.70 -0.29
CA LYS A 63 -28.72 17.38 -0.84
C LYS A 63 -28.31 18.40 -1.90
N ASN A 64 -28.73 18.15 -3.14
CA ASN A 64 -28.57 18.97 -4.35
C ASN A 64 -27.13 19.14 -4.85
N HIS A 65 -26.16 18.29 -4.42
CA HIS A 65 -24.83 18.31 -5.01
C HIS A 65 -24.70 17.24 -6.09
N SER A 66 -24.30 17.67 -7.29
CA SER A 66 -23.88 16.74 -8.34
C SER A 66 -22.49 16.19 -8.01
N ILE A 67 -22.35 14.87 -8.02
CA ILE A 67 -21.09 14.18 -7.71
C ILE A 67 -20.52 13.62 -9.00
N GLY A 68 -19.34 14.06 -9.39
CA GLY A 68 -18.53 13.44 -10.44
C GLY A 68 -17.71 12.30 -9.88
N TYR A 69 -17.80 11.12 -10.47
CA TYR A 69 -17.05 9.95 -10.01
C TYR A 69 -16.16 9.37 -11.09
N LEU A 70 -14.86 9.29 -10.79
CA LEU A 70 -13.87 8.56 -11.58
C LEU A 70 -13.64 7.19 -10.94
N PRO A 71 -14.11 6.09 -11.56
CA PRO A 71 -13.88 4.74 -11.05
C PRO A 71 -12.45 4.29 -11.29
N GLN A 72 -11.97 3.34 -10.48
CA GLN A 72 -10.66 2.73 -10.64
C GLN A 72 -10.46 2.06 -12.01
N MET A 73 -11.52 1.47 -12.58
CA MET A 73 -11.53 0.88 -13.92
C MET A 73 -12.74 1.38 -14.69
N LEU A 74 -12.57 1.66 -15.98
CA LEU A 74 -13.66 1.96 -16.88
C LEU A 74 -14.45 0.69 -17.22
N GLU A 75 -15.74 0.84 -17.48
CA GLU A 75 -16.59 -0.27 -17.90
C GLU A 75 -16.17 -0.80 -19.28
N SER A 76 -16.29 -2.11 -19.47
CA SER A 76 -15.92 -2.76 -20.74
C SER A 76 -16.68 -2.16 -21.96
N ASN A 77 -17.93 -1.72 -21.77
CA ASN A 77 -18.74 -1.08 -22.79
C ASN A 77 -18.17 0.29 -23.20
N ASP A 78 -17.56 1.03 -22.27
CA ASP A 78 -16.98 2.33 -22.59
C ASP A 78 -15.67 2.21 -23.36
N LEU A 79 -14.93 1.13 -23.17
CA LEU A 79 -13.66 0.90 -23.86
C LEU A 79 -13.80 0.79 -25.39
N GLN A 80 -15.00 0.45 -25.89
CA GLN A 80 -15.27 0.32 -27.31
C GLN A 80 -15.69 1.65 -27.98
N LYS A 81 -15.98 2.68 -27.17
CA LYS A 81 -16.42 3.99 -27.66
C LYS A 81 -15.24 4.83 -28.13
N THR A 82 -15.49 5.72 -29.06
CA THR A 82 -14.57 6.83 -29.37
C THR A 82 -14.62 7.87 -28.26
N GLY A 83 -13.63 8.78 -28.20
CA GLY A 83 -13.63 9.88 -27.27
C GLY A 83 -14.92 10.71 -27.33
N TYR A 84 -15.40 11.04 -28.53
CA TYR A 84 -16.67 11.75 -28.69
C TYR A 84 -17.86 10.99 -28.13
N GLU A 85 -18.01 9.70 -28.46
CA GLU A 85 -19.11 8.85 -28.00
C GLU A 85 -19.05 8.64 -26.45
N TYR A 86 -17.87 8.70 -25.88
CA TYR A 86 -17.69 8.59 -24.43
C TYR A 86 -18.08 9.88 -23.72
N LEU A 87 -17.78 11.05 -24.31
CA LEU A 87 -18.07 12.35 -23.70
C LEU A 87 -19.54 12.73 -23.87
N PHE A 88 -20.15 12.45 -25.02
CA PHE A 88 -21.47 12.93 -25.36
C PHE A 88 -22.43 11.79 -25.71
N LYS A 89 -23.67 11.92 -25.24
CA LYS A 89 -24.74 10.96 -25.51
C LYS A 89 -25.40 11.19 -26.88
N SER A 90 -25.34 12.43 -27.38
CA SER A 90 -25.94 12.85 -28.65
C SER A 90 -25.17 13.98 -29.29
N LEU A 91 -25.44 14.23 -30.60
CA LEU A 91 -24.88 15.39 -31.28
C LEU A 91 -25.40 16.72 -30.71
N GLU A 92 -26.61 16.74 -30.17
CA GLU A 92 -27.19 17.92 -29.53
C GLU A 92 -26.42 18.27 -28.24
N ASP A 93 -26.09 17.29 -27.42
CA ASP A 93 -25.23 17.47 -26.23
C ASP A 93 -23.87 18.04 -26.62
N TYR A 94 -23.26 17.55 -27.69
CA TYR A 94 -22.00 18.07 -28.24
C TYR A 94 -22.11 19.55 -28.62
N TYR A 95 -23.09 19.92 -29.46
CA TYR A 95 -23.25 21.31 -29.91
C TYR A 95 -23.51 22.28 -28.72
N ASN A 96 -24.23 21.83 -27.71
CA ASN A 96 -24.52 22.64 -26.52
C ASN A 96 -23.29 22.88 -25.67
N GLN A 97 -22.28 22.00 -25.71
CA GLN A 97 -21.11 22.03 -24.83
C GLN A 97 -19.79 22.23 -25.59
N VAL A 98 -19.80 22.41 -26.89
CA VAL A 98 -18.59 22.46 -27.72
C VAL A 98 -17.61 23.55 -27.29
N ASN A 99 -18.09 24.74 -26.98
CA ASN A 99 -17.22 25.81 -26.50
C ASN A 99 -16.55 25.49 -25.15
N PHE A 100 -17.32 24.89 -24.25
CA PHE A 100 -16.81 24.46 -22.95
C PHE A 100 -15.82 23.29 -23.08
N LEU A 101 -16.07 22.37 -24.01
CA LEU A 101 -15.16 21.28 -24.34
C LEU A 101 -13.78 21.83 -24.76
N TYR A 102 -13.74 22.69 -25.79
CA TYR A 102 -12.46 23.20 -26.32
C TYR A 102 -11.72 24.09 -25.32
N GLN A 103 -12.42 24.88 -24.49
CA GLN A 103 -11.82 25.63 -23.40
C GLN A 103 -11.14 24.70 -22.37
N ASN A 104 -11.74 23.56 -22.06
CA ASN A 104 -11.14 22.63 -21.12
C ASN A 104 -10.04 21.76 -21.75
N LEU A 105 -10.13 21.41 -23.03
CA LEU A 105 -9.03 20.76 -23.76
C LEU A 105 -7.76 21.64 -23.73
N GLU A 106 -7.91 22.92 -24.06
CA GLU A 106 -6.80 23.89 -24.02
C GLU A 106 -6.27 24.07 -22.59
N ARG A 107 -7.16 24.33 -21.61
CA ARG A 107 -6.80 24.53 -20.20
C ARG A 107 -6.07 23.34 -19.60
N LEU A 108 -6.51 22.13 -19.93
CA LEU A 108 -5.96 20.89 -19.39
C LEU A 108 -4.83 20.31 -20.25
N HIS A 109 -4.44 21.00 -21.33
CA HIS A 109 -3.43 20.52 -22.27
C HIS A 109 -3.70 19.09 -22.76
N ILE A 110 -4.97 18.84 -23.16
CA ILE A 110 -5.42 17.57 -23.72
C ILE A 110 -5.46 17.69 -25.25
N ASP A 111 -4.82 16.75 -25.93
CA ASP A 111 -4.81 16.70 -27.39
C ASP A 111 -6.21 16.34 -27.91
N ASP A 112 -6.75 17.15 -28.81
CA ASP A 112 -8.07 16.95 -29.40
C ASP A 112 -8.15 15.69 -30.28
N SER A 113 -7.01 15.19 -30.79
CA SER A 113 -6.93 13.92 -31.53
C SER A 113 -7.43 12.73 -30.70
N LEU A 114 -7.44 12.82 -29.35
CA LEU A 114 -8.02 11.79 -28.48
C LEU A 114 -9.53 11.63 -28.66
N LEU A 115 -10.22 12.66 -29.12
CA LEU A 115 -11.68 12.60 -29.31
C LEU A 115 -12.08 11.63 -30.44
N GLU A 116 -11.23 11.43 -31.43
CA GLU A 116 -11.47 10.53 -32.56
C GLU A 116 -11.01 9.08 -32.29
N ARG A 117 -10.14 8.89 -31.30
CA ARG A 117 -9.58 7.56 -30.98
C ARG A 117 -10.53 6.76 -30.10
N THR A 118 -10.52 5.43 -30.25
CA THR A 118 -11.24 4.51 -29.38
C THR A 118 -10.53 4.38 -28.05
N LEU A 119 -11.28 4.36 -26.93
CA LEU A 119 -10.71 4.30 -25.60
C LEU A 119 -9.81 3.06 -25.39
N SER A 120 -10.14 1.92 -26.01
CA SER A 120 -9.31 0.71 -25.94
C SER A 120 -7.88 0.93 -26.48
N CYS A 121 -7.70 1.85 -27.42
CA CYS A 121 -6.40 2.19 -28.02
C CYS A 121 -5.64 3.29 -27.28
N MET A 122 -6.23 3.88 -26.25
CA MET A 122 -5.64 4.95 -25.46
C MET A 122 -4.76 4.38 -24.33
N SER A 123 -3.71 5.11 -23.97
CA SER A 123 -2.92 4.85 -22.74
C SER A 123 -3.76 5.07 -21.48
N GLY A 124 -3.29 4.56 -20.34
CA GLY A 124 -3.95 4.80 -19.04
C GLY A 124 -4.10 6.29 -18.73
N GLY A 125 -3.05 7.07 -18.98
CA GLY A 125 -3.07 8.53 -18.77
C GLY A 125 -4.07 9.26 -19.68
N GLU A 126 -4.13 8.92 -20.97
CA GLU A 126 -5.11 9.48 -21.91
C GLU A 126 -6.54 9.18 -21.47
N LYS A 127 -6.81 7.95 -21.00
CA LYS A 127 -8.13 7.55 -20.46
C LYS A 127 -8.52 8.37 -19.23
N VAL A 128 -7.58 8.57 -18.29
CA VAL A 128 -7.84 9.38 -17.09
C VAL A 128 -8.10 10.82 -17.45
N LYS A 129 -7.32 11.43 -18.35
CA LYS A 129 -7.53 12.80 -18.84
C LYS A 129 -8.91 12.96 -19.49
N LEU A 130 -9.30 12.03 -20.36
CA LEU A 130 -10.60 12.06 -21.02
C LEU A 130 -11.76 11.85 -20.03
N SER A 131 -11.58 10.98 -19.04
CA SER A 131 -12.59 10.76 -18.01
C SER A 131 -12.78 11.97 -17.10
N ILE A 132 -11.70 12.65 -16.74
CA ILE A 132 -11.78 13.92 -15.99
C ILE A 132 -12.47 14.99 -16.84
N LEU A 133 -12.16 15.07 -18.13
CA LEU A 133 -12.84 15.99 -19.04
C LEU A 133 -14.36 15.75 -19.07
N LYS A 134 -14.78 14.48 -19.17
CA LYS A 134 -16.21 14.09 -19.08
C LYS A 134 -16.86 14.59 -17.78
N LEU A 135 -16.19 14.36 -16.64
CA LEU A 135 -16.71 14.82 -15.36
C LEU A 135 -16.85 16.35 -15.31
N LEU A 136 -15.92 17.10 -15.89
CA LEU A 136 -15.99 18.56 -15.92
C LEU A 136 -17.14 19.08 -16.81
N LEU A 137 -17.47 18.38 -17.91
CA LEU A 137 -18.62 18.68 -18.75
C LEU A 137 -19.94 18.57 -17.97
N GLU A 138 -20.02 17.65 -17.01
CA GLU A 138 -21.18 17.47 -16.12
C GLU A 138 -21.26 18.55 -15.03
N LYS A 139 -20.23 19.40 -14.86
CA LYS A 139 -20.12 20.48 -13.87
C LYS A 139 -20.42 20.02 -12.43
N PRO A 140 -19.68 19.04 -11.92
CA PRO A 140 -19.94 18.49 -10.60
C PRO A 140 -19.62 19.50 -9.50
N ASP A 141 -20.41 19.44 -8.43
CA ASP A 141 -20.13 20.19 -7.19
C ASP A 141 -19.00 19.58 -6.38
N ILE A 142 -18.79 18.24 -6.51
CA ILE A 142 -17.77 17.47 -5.80
C ILE A 142 -17.20 16.41 -6.74
N LEU A 143 -15.89 16.20 -6.72
CA LEU A 143 -15.21 15.15 -7.47
C LEU A 143 -14.77 14.01 -6.53
N PHE A 144 -15.11 12.79 -6.93
CA PHE A 144 -14.62 11.55 -6.30
C PHE A 144 -13.72 10.80 -7.27
N LEU A 145 -12.46 10.55 -6.87
CA LEU A 145 -11.47 9.88 -7.71
C LEU A 145 -10.98 8.61 -7.00
N ASP A 146 -11.30 7.45 -7.56
CA ASP A 146 -10.92 6.16 -6.97
C ASP A 146 -9.63 5.65 -7.62
N GLU A 147 -8.50 5.82 -6.93
CA GLU A 147 -7.15 5.46 -7.38
C GLU A 147 -6.79 5.98 -8.79
N PRO A 148 -6.92 7.30 -9.04
CA PRO A 148 -6.67 7.88 -10.35
C PRO A 148 -5.21 7.80 -10.80
N THR A 149 -4.31 7.40 -9.91
CA THR A 149 -2.86 7.28 -10.15
C THR A 149 -2.44 5.94 -10.74
N ASN A 150 -3.35 4.96 -10.80
CA ASN A 150 -3.02 3.64 -11.32
C ASN A 150 -2.68 3.70 -12.81
N ASP A 151 -1.58 3.02 -13.17
CA ASP A 151 -1.10 2.94 -14.55
C ASP A 151 -0.83 4.30 -15.23
N LEU A 152 -0.44 5.34 -14.44
CA LEU A 152 -0.02 6.63 -14.97
C LEU A 152 1.51 6.72 -15.04
N ASP A 153 2.01 7.41 -16.08
CA ASP A 153 3.40 7.82 -16.14
C ASP A 153 3.63 9.13 -15.37
N ILE A 154 4.88 9.48 -15.15
CA ILE A 154 5.26 10.63 -14.32
C ILE A 154 4.66 11.93 -14.85
N GLU A 155 4.65 12.14 -16.15
CA GLU A 155 4.11 13.35 -16.78
C GLU A 155 2.60 13.49 -16.53
N THR A 156 1.86 12.38 -16.62
CA THR A 156 0.42 12.37 -16.33
C THR A 156 0.14 12.54 -14.83
N LEU A 157 1.00 11.99 -13.95
CA LEU A 157 0.88 12.21 -12.51
C LEU A 157 1.06 13.68 -12.14
N GLU A 158 2.05 14.36 -12.71
CA GLU A 158 2.26 15.80 -12.53
C GLU A 158 1.08 16.62 -13.04
N TRP A 159 0.53 16.26 -14.21
CA TRP A 159 -0.68 16.86 -14.73
C TRP A 159 -1.87 16.69 -13.77
N LEU A 160 -2.07 15.48 -13.21
CA LEU A 160 -3.15 15.20 -12.26
C LEU A 160 -2.99 16.01 -10.96
N GLU A 161 -1.77 16.19 -10.48
CA GLU A 161 -1.48 17.05 -9.33
C GLU A 161 -1.93 18.48 -9.56
N HIS A 162 -1.51 19.07 -10.68
CA HIS A 162 -1.92 20.43 -11.07
C HIS A 162 -3.43 20.54 -11.17
N PHE A 163 -4.10 19.57 -11.80
CA PHE A 163 -5.54 19.53 -11.90
C PHE A 163 -6.23 19.53 -10.52
N ILE A 164 -5.80 18.67 -9.59
CA ILE A 164 -6.37 18.59 -8.25
C ILE A 164 -6.18 19.89 -7.48
N VAL A 165 -4.99 20.50 -7.55
CA VAL A 165 -4.66 21.73 -6.85
C VAL A 165 -5.50 22.90 -7.37
N GLU A 166 -5.60 23.07 -8.69
CA GLU A 166 -6.30 24.19 -9.33
C GLU A 166 -7.82 24.12 -9.25
N THR A 167 -8.36 22.92 -9.12
CA THR A 167 -9.80 22.69 -9.07
C THR A 167 -10.42 23.32 -7.82
N LYS A 168 -11.43 24.18 -7.98
CA LYS A 168 -12.09 24.90 -6.87
C LYS A 168 -13.09 24.06 -6.11
N CYS A 169 -13.71 23.06 -6.74
CA CYS A 169 -14.62 22.16 -6.05
C CYS A 169 -13.86 21.24 -5.08
N PRO A 170 -14.53 20.73 -4.04
CA PRO A 170 -13.97 19.70 -3.17
C PRO A 170 -13.60 18.46 -4.00
N VAL A 171 -12.45 17.89 -3.69
CA VAL A 171 -11.99 16.63 -4.31
C VAL A 171 -11.79 15.60 -3.20
N VAL A 172 -12.42 14.44 -3.33
CA VAL A 172 -12.21 13.28 -2.48
C VAL A 172 -11.51 12.23 -3.33
N TYR A 173 -10.35 11.77 -2.90
CA TYR A 173 -9.61 10.81 -3.71
C TYR A 173 -8.92 9.75 -2.87
N VAL A 174 -8.84 8.55 -3.44
CA VAL A 174 -8.03 7.44 -2.92
C VAL A 174 -6.75 7.40 -3.73
N SER A 175 -5.60 7.35 -3.09
CA SER A 175 -4.32 7.18 -3.78
C SER A 175 -3.28 6.48 -2.91
N HIS A 176 -2.37 5.76 -3.57
CA HIS A 176 -1.18 5.17 -2.99
C HIS A 176 0.10 5.97 -3.31
N ASP A 177 0.02 7.01 -4.14
CA ASP A 177 1.16 7.87 -4.49
C ASP A 177 1.41 8.91 -3.40
N GLU A 178 2.51 8.74 -2.66
CA GLU A 178 2.89 9.64 -1.57
C GLU A 178 3.21 11.06 -2.05
N THR A 179 3.72 11.23 -3.27
CA THR A 179 4.06 12.55 -3.82
C THR A 179 2.79 13.32 -4.15
N LEU A 180 1.82 12.67 -4.81
CA LEU A 180 0.50 13.25 -5.03
C LEU A 180 -0.14 13.67 -3.71
N LEU A 181 -0.13 12.78 -2.69
CA LEU A 181 -0.70 13.08 -1.37
C LEU A 181 -0.03 14.29 -0.71
N SER A 182 1.31 14.37 -0.76
CA SER A 182 2.08 15.48 -0.17
C SER A 182 1.81 16.82 -0.85
N HIS A 183 1.62 16.81 -2.18
CA HIS A 183 1.43 18.04 -2.96
C HIS A 183 -0.02 18.54 -2.96
N THR A 184 -0.99 17.67 -2.79
CA THR A 184 -2.40 18.02 -3.04
C THR A 184 -3.31 17.95 -1.82
N ALA A 185 -3.05 17.05 -0.85
CA ALA A 185 -3.94 16.84 0.28
C ALA A 185 -3.88 17.97 1.32
N ASN A 186 -5.04 18.48 1.72
CA ASN A 186 -5.20 19.38 2.87
C ASN A 186 -6.14 18.78 3.95
N CYS A 187 -6.74 17.64 3.65
CA CYS A 187 -7.53 16.83 4.57
C CYS A 187 -7.15 15.35 4.39
N ILE A 188 -7.01 14.62 5.49
CA ILE A 188 -6.67 13.20 5.48
C ILE A 188 -7.74 12.41 6.22
N LEU A 189 -8.28 11.38 5.58
CA LEU A 189 -9.07 10.34 6.21
C LEU A 189 -8.28 9.03 6.13
N HIS A 190 -7.80 8.56 7.27
CA HIS A 190 -7.09 7.29 7.35
C HIS A 190 -8.01 6.19 7.86
N LEU A 191 -8.17 5.15 7.05
CA LEU A 191 -8.92 3.94 7.38
C LEU A 191 -7.94 2.83 7.76
N GLU A 192 -8.09 2.30 8.98
CA GLU A 192 -7.20 1.30 9.53
C GLU A 192 -7.95 0.08 10.04
N ARG A 193 -7.30 -1.07 9.97
CA ARG A 193 -7.64 -2.24 10.77
C ARG A 193 -6.54 -2.47 11.80
N ILE A 194 -6.91 -2.39 13.07
CA ILE A 194 -6.02 -2.55 14.21
C ILE A 194 -6.21 -3.93 14.86
N TYR A 195 -5.30 -4.28 15.78
CA TYR A 195 -5.31 -5.54 16.53
C TYR A 195 -5.45 -6.77 15.63
N ARG A 196 -4.46 -6.96 14.75
CA ARG A 196 -4.43 -8.05 13.77
C ARG A 196 -5.67 -8.07 12.86
N LYS A 197 -6.07 -6.89 12.40
CA LYS A 197 -7.20 -6.68 11.47
C LYS A 197 -8.59 -7.03 12.03
N THR A 198 -8.75 -7.11 13.36
CA THR A 198 -10.04 -7.44 13.99
C THR A 198 -10.95 -6.24 14.20
N GLU A 199 -10.40 -5.05 14.39
CA GLU A 199 -11.17 -3.83 14.65
C GLU A 199 -10.89 -2.77 13.59
N CYS A 200 -11.98 -2.09 13.13
CA CYS A 200 -11.85 -0.94 12.25
C CYS A 200 -11.66 0.35 13.07
N LYS A 201 -10.73 1.18 12.65
CA LYS A 201 -10.48 2.51 13.19
C LYS A 201 -10.39 3.50 12.04
N HIS A 202 -10.91 4.69 12.21
CA HIS A 202 -10.67 5.78 11.28
C HIS A 202 -10.20 7.03 12.02
N THR A 203 -9.43 7.85 11.34
CA THR A 203 -8.99 9.16 11.85
C THR A 203 -9.14 10.18 10.74
N PHE A 204 -9.74 11.34 11.06
CA PHE A 204 -9.90 12.45 10.14
C PHE A 204 -9.17 13.67 10.67
N TYR A 205 -8.30 14.27 9.84
CA TYR A 205 -7.56 15.47 10.16
C TYR A 205 -7.59 16.46 8.99
N ARG A 206 -7.74 17.75 9.33
CA ARG A 206 -7.52 18.88 8.40
C ARG A 206 -6.06 19.28 8.48
N THR A 207 -5.23 18.62 7.68
CA THR A 207 -3.78 18.81 7.70
C THR A 207 -3.18 18.29 6.40
N THR A 208 -1.94 18.65 6.09
CA THR A 208 -1.20 18.08 4.97
C THR A 208 -0.82 16.63 5.24
N TYR A 209 -0.52 15.88 4.18
CA TYR A 209 -0.10 14.48 4.32
C TYR A 209 1.18 14.34 5.15
N ASP A 210 2.18 15.20 4.93
CA ASP A 210 3.47 15.12 5.63
C ASP A 210 3.33 15.40 7.13
N ASP A 211 2.52 16.40 7.50
CA ASP A 211 2.20 16.70 8.90
C ASP A 211 1.44 15.54 9.55
N TYR A 212 0.48 14.94 8.82
CA TYR A 212 -0.24 13.78 9.31
C TYR A 212 0.70 12.61 9.61
N VAL A 213 1.61 12.29 8.68
CA VAL A 213 2.60 11.19 8.85
C VAL A 213 3.48 11.45 10.08
N ARG A 214 3.92 12.71 10.28
CA ARG A 214 4.71 13.10 11.46
C ARG A 214 3.92 12.91 12.76
N MET A 215 2.71 13.48 12.83
CA MET A 215 1.83 13.38 14.01
C MET A 215 1.53 11.92 14.36
N ARG A 216 1.23 11.10 13.34
CA ARG A 216 0.95 9.68 13.52
C ARG A 216 2.17 8.93 14.09
N ARG A 217 3.36 9.18 13.53
CA ARG A 217 4.61 8.55 14.02
C ARG A 217 4.86 8.88 15.48
N GLU A 218 4.67 10.14 15.87
CA GLU A 218 4.80 10.59 17.27
C GLU A 218 3.77 9.93 18.19
N SER A 219 2.49 9.86 17.76
CA SER A 219 1.43 9.20 18.52
C SER A 219 1.72 7.72 18.74
N LEU A 220 2.08 7.00 17.67
CA LEU A 220 2.43 5.58 17.74
C LEU A 220 3.64 5.32 18.64
N ALA A 221 4.66 6.19 18.60
CA ALA A 221 5.83 6.08 19.48
C ALA A 221 5.44 6.26 20.96
N LYS A 222 4.57 7.23 21.26
CA LYS A 222 4.04 7.46 22.63
C LYS A 222 3.19 6.28 23.09
N GLU A 223 2.24 5.81 22.29
CA GLU A 223 1.37 4.67 22.59
C GLU A 223 2.22 3.40 22.86
N THR A 224 3.23 3.16 22.02
CA THR A 224 4.15 2.03 22.17
C THR A 224 4.96 2.13 23.48
N MET A 225 5.44 3.34 23.80
CA MET A 225 6.21 3.58 25.05
C MET A 225 5.33 3.31 26.28
N ILE A 226 4.10 3.82 26.30
CA ILE A 226 3.14 3.63 27.40
C ILE A 226 2.82 2.14 27.55
N ALA A 227 2.45 1.45 26.47
CA ALA A 227 2.11 0.03 26.52
C ALA A 227 3.29 -0.84 27.00
N LYS A 228 4.51 -0.56 26.52
CA LYS A 228 5.72 -1.27 27.00
C LYS A 228 6.01 -0.98 28.48
N GLN A 229 5.75 0.23 28.96
CA GLN A 229 5.92 0.57 30.38
C GLN A 229 4.89 -0.15 31.26
N GLU A 230 3.62 -0.15 30.87
CA GLU A 230 2.57 -0.87 31.59
C GLU A 230 2.86 -2.38 31.65
N GLN A 231 3.30 -2.99 30.55
CA GLN A 231 3.71 -4.39 30.53
C GLN A 231 4.88 -4.68 31.49
N ARG A 232 5.91 -3.82 31.51
CA ARG A 232 7.04 -3.97 32.46
C ARG A 232 6.60 -3.84 33.90
N ASP A 233 5.72 -2.90 34.20
CA ASP A 233 5.21 -2.69 35.54
C ASP A 233 4.29 -3.84 35.99
N TYR A 234 3.50 -4.38 35.07
CA TYR A 234 2.71 -5.58 35.30
C TYR A 234 3.61 -6.79 35.61
N GLN A 235 4.61 -7.07 34.79
CA GLN A 235 5.57 -8.17 35.02
C GLN A 235 6.27 -8.06 36.34
N LYS A 236 6.73 -6.85 36.75
CA LYS A 236 7.33 -6.62 38.03
C LYS A 236 6.38 -6.88 39.20
N ARG A 237 5.09 -6.52 39.07
CA ARG A 237 4.07 -6.78 40.10
C ARG A 237 3.76 -8.26 40.20
N GLU A 238 3.61 -8.94 39.06
CA GLU A 238 3.38 -10.38 38.99
C GLU A 238 4.53 -11.17 39.63
N GLU A 239 5.77 -10.81 39.28
CA GLU A 239 6.96 -11.46 39.84
C GLU A 239 7.09 -11.26 41.38
N LYS A 240 6.86 -10.05 41.86
CA LYS A 240 6.82 -9.76 43.32
C LYS A 240 5.73 -10.57 43.99
N LEU A 241 4.53 -10.63 43.43
CA LEU A 241 3.43 -11.39 43.98
C LEU A 241 3.76 -12.88 44.03
N ARG A 242 4.33 -13.44 42.99
CA ARG A 242 4.79 -14.83 42.92
C ARG A 242 5.82 -15.15 43.96
N GLN A 243 6.83 -14.27 44.17
CA GLN A 243 7.85 -14.44 45.23
C GLN A 243 7.24 -14.44 46.63
N VAL A 244 6.27 -13.56 46.90
CA VAL A 244 5.59 -13.52 48.20
C VAL A 244 4.71 -14.75 48.40
N MET A 245 4.01 -15.21 47.37
CA MET A 245 3.21 -16.44 47.44
C MET A 245 4.07 -17.67 47.73
N GLN A 246 5.22 -17.83 47.06
CA GLN A 246 6.16 -18.91 47.30
C GLN A 246 6.67 -18.90 48.73
N LYS A 247 7.03 -17.72 49.29
CA LYS A 247 7.45 -17.58 50.68
C LYS A 247 6.36 -17.99 51.69
N VAL A 248 5.12 -17.60 51.46
CA VAL A 248 3.97 -17.95 52.29
C VAL A 248 3.69 -19.45 52.21
N GLU A 249 3.77 -20.04 51.04
CA GLU A 249 3.58 -21.47 50.79
C GLU A 249 4.67 -22.29 51.52
N TYR A 250 5.94 -21.88 51.40
CA TYR A 250 7.04 -22.50 52.15
C TYR A 250 6.80 -22.43 53.66
N GLN A 251 6.37 -21.27 54.18
CA GLN A 251 6.04 -21.10 55.60
C GLN A 251 4.85 -21.97 56.04
N GLN A 252 3.84 -22.16 55.20
CA GLN A 252 2.71 -23.06 55.46
C GLN A 252 3.16 -24.51 55.57
N ASN A 253 4.09 -24.94 54.72
CA ASN A 253 4.60 -26.31 54.70
C ASN A 253 5.56 -26.62 55.84
N THR A 254 6.24 -25.59 56.41
CA THR A 254 7.24 -25.73 57.47
C THR A 254 6.72 -25.44 58.87
N ILE A 255 5.49 -24.90 59.00
CA ILE A 255 4.93 -24.54 60.30
C ILE A 255 4.66 -25.79 61.15
N SER A 256 5.07 -25.74 62.42
CA SER A 256 4.85 -26.84 63.38
C SER A 256 3.34 -27.05 63.65
N ARG A 257 2.91 -28.32 63.77
CA ARG A 257 1.55 -28.70 64.14
C ARG A 257 1.11 -28.14 65.51
N SER A 258 2.07 -27.74 66.33
CA SER A 258 1.80 -27.11 67.62
C SER A 258 1.44 -25.64 67.59
N ASN A 259 1.43 -25.00 66.36
CA ASN A 259 1.07 -23.59 66.21
C ASN A 259 -0.14 -23.41 65.28
N PRO A 260 -1.38 -23.76 65.70
CA PRO A 260 -2.60 -23.63 64.86
C PRO A 260 -2.96 -22.20 64.54
N HIS A 261 -2.58 -21.22 65.37
CA HIS A 261 -2.87 -19.80 65.15
C HIS A 261 -2.03 -19.24 63.98
N GLY A 262 -0.74 -19.56 63.91
CA GLY A 262 0.15 -19.19 62.82
C GLY A 262 -0.32 -19.81 61.49
N GLY A 263 -0.76 -21.07 61.48
CA GLY A 263 -1.30 -21.73 60.32
C GLY A 263 -2.57 -21.02 59.72
N ARG A 264 -3.47 -20.57 60.63
CA ARG A 264 -4.67 -19.80 60.19
C ARG A 264 -4.30 -18.43 59.58
N LEU A 265 -3.33 -17.73 60.17
CA LEU A 265 -2.83 -16.45 59.62
C LEU A 265 -2.20 -16.61 58.22
N LEU A 266 -1.35 -17.61 58.04
CA LEU A 266 -0.73 -17.90 56.76
C LEU A 266 -1.78 -18.29 55.68
N LYS A 267 -2.81 -19.07 56.08
CA LYS A 267 -3.92 -19.41 55.19
C LYS A 267 -4.72 -18.16 54.78
N LYS A 268 -5.02 -17.25 55.70
CA LYS A 268 -5.70 -15.97 55.40
C LYS A 268 -4.85 -15.09 54.50
N LYS A 269 -3.52 -15.05 54.73
CA LYS A 269 -2.57 -14.31 53.90
C LYS A 269 -2.52 -14.88 52.46
N MET A 270 -2.47 -16.20 52.29
CA MET A 270 -2.51 -16.86 50.99
C MET A 270 -3.81 -16.55 50.22
N HIS A 271 -4.95 -16.55 50.93
CA HIS A 271 -6.24 -16.20 50.30
C HIS A 271 -6.26 -14.76 49.81
N SER A 272 -5.69 -13.81 50.60
CA SER A 272 -5.54 -12.41 50.17
C SER A 272 -4.64 -12.26 48.93
N LEU A 273 -3.52 -12.99 48.89
CA LEU A 273 -2.58 -12.98 47.75
C LEU A 273 -3.25 -13.55 46.49
N LYS A 274 -4.01 -14.64 46.59
CA LYS A 274 -4.79 -15.19 45.45
C LYS A 274 -5.86 -14.21 44.94
N SER A 275 -6.46 -13.42 45.86
CA SER A 275 -7.39 -12.36 45.43
C SER A 275 -6.68 -11.23 44.70
N GLN A 276 -5.46 -10.86 45.13
CA GLN A 276 -4.63 -9.87 44.43
C GLN A 276 -4.16 -10.39 43.05
N GLU A 277 -3.81 -11.67 42.95
CA GLU A 277 -3.44 -12.33 41.71
C GLU A 277 -4.59 -12.27 40.69
N ARG A 278 -5.82 -12.61 41.12
CA ARG A 278 -7.01 -12.50 40.22
C ARG A 278 -7.22 -11.05 39.77
N LYS A 279 -7.16 -10.08 40.68
CA LYS A 279 -7.29 -8.66 40.31
C LYS A 279 -6.19 -8.20 39.34
N LEU A 280 -4.97 -8.73 39.49
CA LEU A 280 -3.88 -8.42 38.58
C LEU A 280 -4.14 -9.01 37.19
N HIS A 281 -4.63 -10.25 37.10
CA HIS A 281 -5.01 -10.88 35.82
C HIS A 281 -6.21 -10.22 35.13
N ASP A 282 -7.13 -9.64 35.91
CA ASP A 282 -8.29 -8.90 35.39
C ASP A 282 -7.93 -7.48 34.90
N THR A 283 -6.65 -7.06 35.07
CA THR A 283 -6.21 -5.73 34.62
C THR A 283 -6.05 -5.72 33.11
N ASN A 284 -6.87 -4.92 32.41
CA ASN A 284 -6.70 -4.68 30.97
C ASN A 284 -5.44 -3.84 30.74
N LEU A 285 -4.40 -4.47 30.23
CA LEU A 285 -3.18 -3.78 29.81
C LEU A 285 -3.41 -3.12 28.45
N ALA A 286 -2.78 -1.96 28.25
CA ALA A 286 -2.73 -1.34 26.94
C ALA A 286 -2.05 -2.30 25.94
N LYS A 287 -2.77 -2.60 24.86
CA LYS A 287 -2.20 -3.41 23.78
C LYS A 287 -1.14 -2.58 23.06
N VAL A 288 -0.01 -3.18 22.79
CA VAL A 288 1.00 -2.53 21.92
C VAL A 288 0.38 -2.30 20.56
N PRO A 289 0.42 -1.06 20.02
CA PRO A 289 -0.10 -0.80 18.68
C PRO A 289 0.58 -1.70 17.65
N ASP A 290 -0.20 -2.16 16.67
CA ASP A 290 0.34 -2.85 15.50
C ASP A 290 1.09 -1.82 14.63
N VAL A 291 2.31 -1.51 14.99
CA VAL A 291 3.22 -0.70 14.17
C VAL A 291 3.89 -1.65 13.17
N GLU A 292 3.94 -1.29 11.91
CA GLU A 292 4.91 -1.90 11.01
C GLU A 292 6.28 -1.50 11.54
N GLU A 293 6.88 -2.34 12.37
CA GLU A 293 8.28 -2.16 12.73
C GLU A 293 9.07 -2.22 11.44
N GLY A 294 9.94 -1.23 11.23
CA GLY A 294 10.81 -1.21 10.07
C GLY A 294 11.45 -2.58 9.96
N ILE A 295 11.08 -3.30 8.92
CA ILE A 295 11.44 -4.68 8.73
C ILE A 295 12.95 -4.69 8.76
N SER A 296 13.55 -5.27 9.79
CA SER A 296 14.97 -5.56 9.79
C SER A 296 15.23 -6.73 8.84
N PHE A 297 14.77 -6.60 7.58
CA PHE A 297 15.27 -7.41 6.51
C PHE A 297 16.75 -7.06 6.36
N ARG A 298 17.60 -7.83 6.96
CA ARG A 298 18.98 -7.88 6.53
C ARG A 298 19.04 -8.98 5.49
N PHE A 299 19.25 -8.59 4.24
CA PHE A 299 19.81 -9.48 3.26
C PHE A 299 21.21 -9.86 3.79
N GLU A 300 21.26 -10.89 4.63
CA GLU A 300 22.50 -11.35 5.23
C GLU A 300 23.37 -11.94 4.12
N ASN A 301 24.60 -11.43 4.00
CA ASN A 301 25.68 -11.97 3.14
C ASN A 301 25.49 -11.85 1.62
N VAL A 302 24.77 -10.86 1.12
CA VAL A 302 24.87 -10.51 -0.30
C VAL A 302 26.09 -9.60 -0.49
N THR A 303 27.18 -10.16 -1.03
CA THR A 303 28.39 -9.39 -1.34
C THR A 303 28.76 -9.58 -2.80
N ILE A 304 28.09 -8.83 -3.67
CA ILE A 304 28.57 -8.73 -5.05
C ILE A 304 29.69 -7.68 -5.09
N PRO A 305 30.88 -8.03 -5.62
CA PRO A 305 31.93 -7.04 -5.82
C PRO A 305 31.42 -5.90 -6.70
N ARG A 306 31.71 -4.64 -6.34
CA ARG A 306 31.28 -3.45 -7.10
C ARG A 306 31.68 -3.46 -8.57
N PHE A 307 32.81 -4.07 -8.89
CA PHE A 307 33.36 -4.14 -10.26
C PHE A 307 32.93 -5.41 -10.99
N LYS A 308 32.10 -6.27 -10.41
CA LYS A 308 31.55 -7.44 -11.11
C LYS A 308 30.52 -6.96 -12.13
N LYS A 309 30.77 -7.28 -13.39
CA LYS A 309 29.81 -7.01 -14.46
C LYS A 309 28.61 -7.96 -14.31
N ILE A 310 27.44 -7.40 -14.03
CA ILE A 310 26.20 -8.14 -13.84
C ILE A 310 25.50 -8.32 -15.18
N LEU A 311 25.37 -7.24 -15.94
CA LEU A 311 24.62 -7.25 -17.19
C LEU A 311 25.33 -6.40 -18.23
N THR A 312 25.36 -6.89 -19.46
CA THR A 312 25.61 -6.08 -20.66
C THR A 312 24.59 -6.54 -21.70
N ILE A 313 23.74 -5.63 -22.12
CA ILE A 313 22.78 -5.84 -23.19
C ILE A 313 23.05 -4.82 -24.29
N ASP A 314 23.06 -5.32 -25.51
CA ASP A 314 23.21 -4.53 -26.74
C ASP A 314 22.22 -5.07 -27.75
N ILE A 315 21.08 -4.38 -27.91
CA ILE A 315 19.97 -4.80 -28.76
C ILE A 315 19.75 -3.73 -29.83
N PRO A 316 20.16 -3.97 -31.09
CA PRO A 316 19.99 -3.01 -32.17
C PRO A 316 18.53 -2.69 -32.45
N THR A 317 17.66 -3.71 -32.38
CA THR A 317 16.21 -3.55 -32.57
C THR A 317 15.46 -4.41 -31.56
N PHE A 318 14.73 -3.78 -30.67
CA PHE A 318 13.90 -4.43 -29.68
C PHE A 318 12.44 -4.45 -30.15
N GLN A 319 11.92 -5.66 -30.42
CA GLN A 319 10.58 -5.85 -30.95
C GLN A 319 9.84 -6.98 -30.23
N VAL A 320 8.51 -6.87 -30.23
CA VAL A 320 7.60 -7.91 -29.77
C VAL A 320 6.64 -8.18 -30.90
N ASP A 321 6.57 -9.43 -31.34
CA ASP A 321 5.89 -9.83 -32.56
C ASP A 321 6.31 -8.98 -33.77
N THR A 322 5.38 -8.20 -34.34
CA THR A 322 5.64 -7.30 -35.48
C THR A 322 5.91 -5.85 -35.06
N ARG A 323 5.78 -5.51 -33.77
CA ARG A 323 5.91 -4.13 -33.29
C ARG A 323 7.31 -3.86 -32.79
N VAL A 324 8.02 -2.91 -33.40
CA VAL A 324 9.29 -2.38 -32.90
C VAL A 324 8.98 -1.45 -31.73
N LEU A 325 9.55 -1.76 -30.56
CA LEU A 325 9.38 -0.98 -29.33
C LEU A 325 10.48 0.06 -29.18
N ALA A 326 11.73 -0.33 -29.45
CA ALA A 326 12.86 0.57 -29.39
C ALA A 326 14.01 0.11 -30.30
N THR A 327 14.92 1.02 -30.61
CA THR A 327 16.17 0.74 -31.32
C THR A 327 17.36 1.13 -30.47
N ASN A 328 18.53 0.55 -30.74
CA ASN A 328 19.80 0.87 -30.07
C ASN A 328 19.73 0.83 -28.52
N LEU A 329 19.13 -0.22 -27.96
CA LEU A 329 19.13 -0.42 -26.52
C LEU A 329 20.49 -0.89 -26.06
N HIS A 330 21.19 -0.05 -25.32
CA HIS A 330 22.44 -0.37 -24.66
C HIS A 330 22.31 -0.18 -23.15
N LEU A 331 22.61 -1.21 -22.36
CA LEU A 331 22.59 -1.15 -20.89
C LEU A 331 23.75 -1.97 -20.32
N GLU A 332 24.56 -1.32 -19.52
CA GLU A 332 25.60 -1.96 -18.71
C GLU A 332 25.33 -1.71 -17.23
N VAL A 333 25.31 -2.80 -16.44
CA VAL A 333 25.04 -2.75 -14.99
C VAL A 333 26.14 -3.48 -14.24
N MET A 334 26.72 -2.80 -13.27
CA MET A 334 27.77 -3.33 -12.40
C MET A 334 27.19 -3.78 -11.04
N GLY A 335 28.00 -4.51 -10.29
CA GLY A 335 27.62 -4.94 -8.94
C GLY A 335 27.29 -3.77 -8.03
N ASN A 336 26.29 -3.93 -7.16
CA ASN A 336 25.83 -2.93 -6.20
C ASN A 336 25.15 -1.68 -6.81
N GLU A 337 24.94 -1.64 -8.12
CA GLU A 337 24.17 -0.57 -8.75
C GLU A 337 22.66 -0.78 -8.56
N LYS A 338 21.94 0.30 -8.44
CA LYS A 338 20.47 0.32 -8.38
C LYS A 338 19.95 1.16 -9.53
N VAL A 339 19.63 0.46 -10.61
CA VAL A 339 19.16 1.06 -11.86
C VAL A 339 17.64 1.12 -11.87
N CYS A 340 17.07 2.27 -12.17
CA CYS A 340 15.64 2.43 -12.40
C CYS A 340 15.38 2.85 -13.85
N ILE A 341 14.44 2.17 -14.50
CA ILE A 341 14.01 2.46 -15.88
C ILE A 341 12.65 3.14 -15.80
N ILE A 342 12.59 4.37 -16.31
CA ILE A 342 11.36 5.18 -16.38
C ILE A 342 10.94 5.36 -17.86
N GLY A 343 9.77 5.90 -18.11
CA GLY A 343 9.27 6.23 -19.46
C GLY A 343 7.78 6.02 -19.59
N SER A 344 7.19 6.43 -20.70
CA SER A 344 5.74 6.37 -20.93
C SER A 344 5.18 4.95 -20.84
N ASN A 345 3.90 4.85 -20.53
CA ASN A 345 3.22 3.57 -20.43
C ASN A 345 3.07 2.88 -21.80
N GLY A 346 3.17 1.56 -21.79
CA GLY A 346 3.08 0.76 -23.01
C GLY A 346 4.28 0.86 -23.97
N ILE A 347 5.37 1.56 -23.59
CA ILE A 347 6.58 1.67 -24.42
C ILE A 347 7.42 0.40 -24.44
N GLY A 348 7.20 -0.55 -23.49
CA GLY A 348 7.92 -1.83 -23.46
C GLY A 348 8.87 -2.02 -22.26
N LYS A 349 8.79 -1.22 -21.22
CA LYS A 349 9.65 -1.31 -20.01
C LYS A 349 9.61 -2.67 -19.32
N SER A 350 8.40 -3.17 -19.01
CA SER A 350 8.22 -4.49 -18.37
C SER A 350 8.68 -5.63 -19.26
N THR A 351 8.46 -5.53 -20.57
CA THR A 351 8.96 -6.50 -21.54
C THR A 351 10.49 -6.51 -21.58
N PHE A 352 11.11 -5.33 -21.53
CA PHE A 352 12.57 -5.22 -21.46
C PHE A 352 13.13 -5.80 -20.15
N LEU A 353 12.48 -5.53 -19.01
CA LEU A 353 12.85 -6.12 -17.72
C LEU A 353 12.75 -7.66 -17.75
N LYS A 354 11.71 -8.20 -18.39
CA LYS A 354 11.55 -9.65 -18.60
C LYS A 354 12.66 -10.23 -19.49
N THR A 355 13.07 -9.52 -20.53
CA THR A 355 14.23 -9.92 -21.37
C THR A 355 15.52 -9.95 -20.56
N ILE A 356 15.73 -8.97 -19.67
CA ILE A 356 16.86 -8.98 -18.74
C ILE A 356 16.80 -10.21 -17.83
N TYR A 357 15.62 -10.54 -17.30
CA TYR A 357 15.44 -11.72 -16.47
C TYR A 357 15.80 -13.01 -17.20
N GLU A 358 15.31 -13.20 -18.43
CA GLU A 358 15.63 -14.37 -19.25
C GLU A 358 17.14 -14.49 -19.53
N THR A 359 17.84 -13.36 -19.66
CA THR A 359 19.30 -13.33 -19.85
C THR A 359 20.05 -13.73 -18.57
N LEU A 360 19.56 -13.31 -17.40
CA LEU A 360 20.28 -13.50 -16.14
C LEU A 360 19.94 -14.82 -15.42
N ARG A 361 18.72 -15.36 -15.58
CA ARG A 361 18.23 -16.51 -14.82
C ARG A 361 19.07 -17.78 -14.99
N ASN A 362 19.74 -17.93 -16.13
CA ASN A 362 20.55 -19.10 -16.44
C ASN A 362 22.01 -18.99 -15.98
N ARG A 363 22.39 -17.89 -15.34
CA ARG A 363 23.74 -17.68 -14.81
C ARG A 363 23.89 -18.43 -13.48
N SER A 364 24.93 -19.25 -13.38
CA SER A 364 25.26 -20.04 -12.18
C SER A 364 26.02 -19.27 -11.11
N ASP A 365 26.58 -18.10 -11.46
CA ASP A 365 27.43 -17.29 -10.58
C ASP A 365 26.66 -16.20 -9.81
N ILE A 366 25.35 -16.07 -10.05
CA ILE A 366 24.44 -15.12 -9.37
C ILE A 366 23.05 -15.74 -9.18
N ARG A 367 22.38 -15.37 -8.09
CA ARG A 367 20.98 -15.72 -7.84
C ARG A 367 20.10 -14.51 -8.14
N VAL A 368 19.09 -14.70 -8.97
CA VAL A 368 18.25 -13.63 -9.49
C VAL A 368 16.83 -13.78 -8.96
N GLY A 369 16.32 -12.74 -8.29
CA GLY A 369 14.91 -12.63 -7.90
C GLY A 369 14.17 -11.73 -8.89
N TYR A 370 13.00 -12.18 -9.36
CA TYR A 370 12.14 -11.40 -10.26
C TYR A 370 10.76 -11.16 -9.64
N MET A 371 10.40 -9.90 -9.53
CA MET A 371 9.07 -9.45 -9.10
C MET A 371 8.34 -8.89 -10.33
N PRO A 372 7.36 -9.62 -10.89
CA PRO A 372 6.56 -9.14 -12.02
C PRO A 372 5.55 -8.08 -11.57
N GLN A 373 5.08 -7.26 -12.51
CA GLN A 373 4.01 -6.28 -12.28
C GLN A 373 2.70 -6.96 -11.85
N ASN A 374 2.36 -8.09 -12.48
CA ASN A 374 1.27 -8.95 -12.06
C ASN A 374 1.84 -10.11 -11.23
N TYR A 375 1.53 -10.13 -9.93
CA TYR A 375 2.05 -11.15 -9.02
C TYR A 375 1.55 -12.57 -9.32
N GLU A 376 0.42 -12.71 -10.04
CA GLU A 376 -0.13 -14.01 -10.43
C GLU A 376 0.85 -14.83 -11.29
N ASP A 377 1.77 -14.14 -11.98
CA ASP A 377 2.83 -14.79 -12.78
C ASP A 377 3.94 -15.42 -11.91
N ALA A 378 3.98 -15.14 -10.59
CA ALA A 378 5.08 -15.55 -9.71
C ALA A 378 4.82 -16.86 -8.93
N TRP A 379 3.55 -17.30 -8.83
CA TRP A 379 3.15 -18.46 -8.00
C TRP A 379 1.84 -19.10 -8.49
N ASP A 380 1.53 -20.30 -7.95
CA ASP A 380 0.19 -20.87 -8.03
C ASP A 380 -0.70 -20.18 -6.97
N GLU A 381 -1.75 -19.51 -7.39
CA GLU A 381 -2.67 -18.78 -6.50
C GLU A 381 -3.35 -19.66 -5.44
N ASN A 382 -3.51 -20.94 -5.68
CA ASN A 382 -4.15 -21.87 -4.75
C ASN A 382 -3.17 -22.35 -3.65
N GLN A 383 -1.87 -22.13 -3.82
CA GLN A 383 -0.84 -22.50 -2.86
C GLN A 383 -0.98 -21.64 -1.59
N SER A 384 -0.73 -22.25 -0.42
CA SER A 384 -0.65 -21.48 0.82
C SER A 384 0.67 -20.69 0.90
N VAL A 385 0.65 -19.60 1.69
CA VAL A 385 1.84 -18.78 1.93
C VAL A 385 3.01 -19.61 2.48
N LEU A 386 2.73 -20.51 3.43
CA LEU A 386 3.76 -21.38 4.01
C LEU A 386 4.29 -22.41 3.02
N GLU A 387 3.43 -23.00 2.18
CA GLU A 387 3.86 -23.93 1.12
C GLU A 387 4.77 -23.24 0.12
N PHE A 388 4.43 -22.02 -0.30
CA PHE A 388 5.24 -21.20 -1.20
C PHE A 388 6.65 -20.95 -0.66
N LEU A 389 6.78 -20.72 0.64
CA LEU A 389 8.07 -20.49 1.29
C LEU A 389 8.78 -21.80 1.67
N SER A 390 8.04 -22.89 1.93
CA SER A 390 8.63 -24.20 2.32
C SER A 390 9.46 -24.85 1.21
N SER A 391 9.22 -24.47 -0.05
CA SER A 391 10.01 -24.93 -1.20
C SER A 391 11.48 -24.47 -1.18
N ILE A 392 11.85 -23.56 -0.28
CA ILE A 392 13.15 -22.87 -0.30
C ILE A 392 14.13 -23.46 0.73
N GLY A 393 13.66 -24.07 1.83
CA GLY A 393 14.60 -24.37 2.91
C GLY A 393 14.21 -25.37 3.97
N ASN A 394 15.11 -25.49 4.95
CA ASN A 394 14.98 -26.36 6.11
C ASN A 394 14.07 -25.72 7.21
N LYS A 395 13.87 -26.43 8.33
CA LYS A 395 13.03 -25.95 9.46
C LYS A 395 13.47 -24.61 10.03
N GLU A 396 14.77 -24.30 10.03
CA GLU A 396 15.30 -23.04 10.58
C GLU A 396 14.96 -21.85 9.67
N GLU A 397 15.05 -22.02 8.36
CA GLU A 397 14.68 -21.01 7.37
C GLU A 397 13.17 -20.76 7.39
N MET A 398 12.36 -21.78 7.57
CA MET A 398 10.91 -21.64 7.76
C MET A 398 10.57 -20.86 9.03
N GLN A 399 11.28 -21.10 10.14
CA GLN A 399 11.07 -20.34 11.38
C GLN A 399 11.44 -18.87 11.22
N LYS A 400 12.52 -18.57 10.48
CA LYS A 400 12.88 -17.20 10.10
C LYS A 400 11.81 -16.57 9.22
N ALA A 401 11.28 -17.31 8.22
CA ALA A 401 10.20 -16.85 7.35
C ALA A 401 8.94 -16.44 8.15
N MET A 402 8.51 -17.31 9.08
CA MET A 402 7.36 -17.01 9.95
C MET A 402 7.59 -15.75 10.80
N THR A 403 8.83 -15.57 11.31
CA THR A 403 9.20 -14.37 12.07
C THR A 403 9.14 -13.13 11.19
N TYR A 404 9.65 -13.18 9.96
CA TYR A 404 9.60 -12.07 9.02
C TYR A 404 8.16 -11.73 8.64
N LEU A 405 7.33 -12.71 8.30
CA LEU A 405 5.92 -12.50 7.99
C LEU A 405 5.16 -11.89 9.19
N GLY A 406 5.43 -12.37 10.42
CA GLY A 406 4.84 -11.81 11.63
C GLY A 406 5.21 -10.33 11.85
N ASN A 407 6.47 -9.97 11.61
CA ASN A 407 6.94 -8.58 11.67
C ASN A 407 6.28 -7.70 10.59
N MET A 408 5.87 -8.29 9.47
CA MET A 408 5.12 -7.61 8.39
C MET A 408 3.61 -7.62 8.60
N LYS A 409 3.14 -7.94 9.79
CA LYS A 409 1.72 -7.98 10.16
C LYS A 409 0.88 -9.05 9.44
N PHE A 410 1.49 -10.11 8.95
CA PHE A 410 0.71 -11.25 8.50
C PHE A 410 0.01 -11.90 9.70
N THR A 411 -1.28 -12.17 9.55
CA THR A 411 -2.02 -12.95 10.53
C THR A 411 -1.72 -14.45 10.37
N VAL A 412 -2.00 -15.24 11.40
CA VAL A 412 -1.84 -16.71 11.31
C VAL A 412 -2.75 -17.30 10.22
N GLU A 413 -3.92 -16.71 10.04
CA GLU A 413 -4.87 -17.10 9.00
C GLU A 413 -4.32 -16.79 7.60
N GLU A 414 -3.72 -15.63 7.40
CA GLU A 414 -3.07 -15.27 6.13
C GLU A 414 -1.86 -16.16 5.83
N MET A 415 -1.05 -16.53 6.85
CA MET A 415 0.10 -17.42 6.66
C MET A 415 -0.29 -18.83 6.24
N ASN A 416 -1.42 -19.34 6.76
CA ASN A 416 -1.95 -20.68 6.43
C ASN A 416 -2.92 -20.65 5.24
N GLY A 417 -3.38 -19.47 4.86
CA GLY A 417 -4.35 -19.28 3.78
C GLY A 417 -3.72 -19.29 2.39
N SER A 418 -4.59 -19.32 1.36
CA SER A 418 -4.17 -19.22 -0.05
C SER A 418 -3.62 -17.82 -0.34
N ILE A 419 -2.57 -17.75 -1.17
CA ILE A 419 -1.95 -16.51 -1.64
C ILE A 419 -2.98 -15.63 -2.39
N ARG A 420 -3.95 -16.23 -3.04
CA ARG A 420 -5.05 -15.53 -3.73
C ARG A 420 -5.76 -14.52 -2.84
N ASN A 421 -5.92 -14.85 -1.55
CA ASN A 421 -6.66 -14.01 -0.61
C ASN A 421 -5.84 -12.86 -0.02
N LEU A 422 -4.56 -12.76 -0.36
CA LEU A 422 -3.69 -11.69 0.11
C LEU A 422 -3.96 -10.39 -0.66
N SER A 423 -3.83 -9.27 0.06
CA SER A 423 -3.77 -7.95 -0.58
C SER A 423 -2.53 -7.81 -1.46
N GLY A 424 -2.55 -6.92 -2.46
CA GLY A 424 -1.40 -6.67 -3.33
C GLY A 424 -0.15 -6.27 -2.53
N GLY A 425 -0.30 -5.43 -1.51
CA GLY A 425 0.79 -5.10 -0.60
C GLY A 425 1.33 -6.29 0.19
N SER A 426 0.46 -7.21 0.63
CA SER A 426 0.90 -8.46 1.29
C SER A 426 1.60 -9.40 0.30
N LYS A 427 1.13 -9.47 -0.95
CA LYS A 427 1.78 -10.21 -2.04
C LYS A 427 3.20 -9.70 -2.30
N ALA A 428 3.40 -8.38 -2.39
CA ALA A 428 4.73 -7.77 -2.53
C ALA A 428 5.67 -8.13 -1.36
N LYS A 429 5.17 -8.03 -0.14
CA LYS A 429 5.92 -8.39 1.08
C LYS A 429 6.30 -9.89 1.09
N LEU A 430 5.42 -10.77 0.63
CA LEU A 430 5.68 -12.20 0.52
C LEU A 430 6.82 -12.49 -0.47
N LEU A 431 6.82 -11.87 -1.65
CA LEU A 431 7.92 -12.00 -2.62
C LEU A 431 9.25 -11.50 -2.06
N LEU A 432 9.25 -10.35 -1.42
CA LEU A 432 10.47 -9.83 -0.78
C LEU A 432 10.99 -10.80 0.30
N THR A 433 10.10 -11.41 1.09
CA THR A 433 10.48 -12.43 2.07
C THR A 433 11.16 -13.63 1.39
N ARG A 434 10.58 -14.09 0.29
CA ARG A 434 11.17 -15.19 -0.50
C ARG A 434 12.57 -14.85 -0.98
N PHE A 435 12.77 -13.66 -1.55
CA PHE A 435 14.08 -13.24 -2.04
C PHE A 435 15.15 -13.17 -0.94
N VAL A 436 14.76 -12.80 0.28
CA VAL A 436 15.67 -12.84 1.45
C VAL A 436 16.07 -14.28 1.78
N LEU A 437 15.12 -15.21 1.79
CA LEU A 437 15.38 -16.63 2.09
C LEU A 437 16.23 -17.29 0.99
N GLU A 438 16.00 -16.98 -0.28
CA GLU A 438 16.79 -17.44 -1.41
C GLU A 438 18.17 -16.79 -1.48
N LYS A 439 18.44 -15.76 -0.66
CA LYS A 439 19.68 -15.00 -0.62
C LYS A 439 20.05 -14.49 -2.02
N VAL A 440 19.09 -13.87 -2.70
CA VAL A 440 19.28 -13.36 -4.06
C VAL A 440 20.37 -12.30 -4.12
N ASP A 441 21.12 -12.29 -5.21
CA ASP A 441 22.21 -11.37 -5.47
C ASP A 441 21.77 -10.18 -6.35
N VAL A 442 20.79 -10.43 -7.23
CA VAL A 442 20.23 -9.45 -8.17
C VAL A 442 18.71 -9.44 -8.06
N LEU A 443 18.13 -8.26 -7.88
CA LEU A 443 16.68 -8.05 -7.87
C LEU A 443 16.23 -7.37 -9.17
N LEU A 444 15.27 -7.97 -9.84
CA LEU A 444 14.55 -7.40 -10.97
C LEU A 444 13.13 -7.08 -10.50
N LEU A 445 12.75 -5.79 -10.45
CA LEU A 445 11.52 -5.35 -9.81
C LEU A 445 10.68 -4.53 -10.80
N ASP A 446 9.46 -5.01 -11.07
CA ASP A 446 8.48 -4.30 -11.89
C ASP A 446 7.42 -3.68 -10.98
N GLU A 447 7.45 -2.35 -10.81
CA GLU A 447 6.58 -1.55 -9.92
C GLU A 447 6.53 -2.05 -8.46
N PRO A 448 7.66 -2.11 -7.74
CA PRO A 448 7.76 -2.77 -6.42
C PRO A 448 6.94 -2.10 -5.31
N THR A 449 6.53 -0.85 -5.47
CA THR A 449 5.72 -0.08 -4.51
C THR A 449 4.25 0.02 -4.90
N ARG A 450 3.86 -0.57 -6.05
CA ARG A 450 2.49 -0.59 -6.52
C ARG A 450 1.59 -1.33 -5.53
N ASN A 451 0.38 -0.85 -5.31
CA ASN A 451 -0.62 -1.44 -4.42
C ASN A 451 -0.17 -1.55 -2.94
N VAL A 452 0.92 -0.90 -2.57
CA VAL A 452 1.37 -0.81 -1.17
C VAL A 452 0.83 0.47 -0.56
N SER A 453 0.38 0.40 0.70
CA SER A 453 -0.12 1.57 1.42
C SER A 453 0.96 2.68 1.49
N PRO A 454 0.58 3.96 1.36
CA PRO A 454 1.53 5.08 1.44
C PRO A 454 2.33 5.12 2.74
N LEU A 455 1.78 4.54 3.82
CA LEU A 455 2.45 4.45 5.12
C LEU A 455 3.43 3.26 5.22
N SER A 456 3.25 2.23 4.37
CA SER A 456 4.14 1.05 4.30
C SER A 456 5.25 1.20 3.27
N ASN A 457 5.08 2.03 2.25
CA ASN A 457 6.07 2.27 1.20
C ASN A 457 7.45 2.69 1.72
N PRO A 458 7.58 3.59 2.74
CA PRO A 458 8.89 3.95 3.28
C PRO A 458 9.67 2.75 3.82
N VAL A 459 8.99 1.75 4.36
CA VAL A 459 9.60 0.53 4.89
C VAL A 459 10.20 -0.31 3.76
N ILE A 460 9.45 -0.50 2.66
CA ILE A 460 9.92 -1.23 1.49
C ILE A 460 11.10 -0.52 0.84
N ARG A 461 11.02 0.82 0.67
CA ARG A 461 12.12 1.61 0.12
C ARG A 461 13.38 1.53 0.97
N ASP A 462 13.26 1.57 2.31
CA ASP A 462 14.41 1.43 3.21
C ASP A 462 15.09 0.06 3.09
N VAL A 463 14.30 -1.02 2.96
CA VAL A 463 14.80 -2.36 2.71
C VAL A 463 15.58 -2.43 1.39
N LEU A 464 14.98 -1.93 0.30
CA LEU A 464 15.60 -1.95 -1.03
C LEU A 464 16.81 -1.01 -1.09
N ARG A 465 16.78 0.13 -0.39
CA ARG A 465 17.92 1.03 -0.26
C ARG A 465 19.10 0.38 0.45
N LYS A 466 18.84 -0.43 1.48
CA LYS A 466 19.88 -1.14 2.27
C LYS A 466 20.38 -2.42 1.62
N PHE A 467 19.70 -2.91 0.59
CA PHE A 467 20.12 -4.10 -0.13
C PHE A 467 21.52 -3.90 -0.74
N GLN A 468 22.43 -4.84 -0.44
CA GLN A 468 23.85 -4.79 -0.86
C GLN A 468 24.10 -5.45 -2.23
N GLY A 469 23.08 -5.97 -2.87
CA GLY A 469 23.13 -6.51 -4.23
C GLY A 469 22.78 -5.47 -5.29
N THR A 470 22.57 -5.93 -6.50
CA THR A 470 22.20 -5.11 -7.66
C THR A 470 20.69 -5.09 -7.80
N ILE A 471 20.11 -3.94 -8.11
CA ILE A 471 18.69 -3.78 -8.42
C ILE A 471 18.55 -3.22 -9.83
N ILE A 472 17.69 -3.85 -10.63
CA ILE A 472 17.21 -3.27 -11.89
C ILE A 472 15.69 -3.21 -11.77
N SER A 473 15.13 -2.03 -11.85
CA SER A 473 13.70 -1.81 -11.60
C SER A 473 13.05 -0.97 -12.69
N VAL A 474 11.74 -1.17 -12.84
CA VAL A 474 10.83 -0.25 -13.53
C VAL A 474 9.96 0.38 -12.46
N SER A 475 9.85 1.70 -12.41
CA SER A 475 8.94 2.35 -11.48
C SER A 475 8.56 3.76 -11.93
N HIS A 476 7.33 4.16 -11.57
CA HIS A 476 6.80 5.52 -11.68
C HIS A 476 6.72 6.23 -10.33
N ASP A 477 7.05 5.55 -9.22
CA ASP A 477 7.09 6.12 -7.89
C ASP A 477 8.29 7.06 -7.74
N ARG A 478 8.03 8.35 -7.71
CA ARG A 478 9.05 9.41 -7.63
C ARG A 478 9.88 9.33 -6.34
N LYS A 479 9.27 8.92 -5.20
CA LYS A 479 10.01 8.71 -3.95
C LYS A 479 10.91 7.48 -4.04
N TYR A 480 10.44 6.38 -4.63
CA TYR A 480 11.27 5.21 -4.89
C TYR A 480 12.48 5.56 -5.78
N ILE A 481 12.23 6.27 -6.87
CA ILE A 481 13.30 6.70 -7.81
C ILE A 481 14.34 7.56 -7.08
N SER A 482 13.90 8.51 -6.26
CA SER A 482 14.80 9.43 -5.56
C SER A 482 15.59 8.78 -4.42
N GLU A 483 14.98 7.88 -3.65
CA GLU A 483 15.55 7.30 -2.43
C GLU A 483 16.33 6.01 -2.67
N VAL A 484 15.97 5.22 -3.69
CA VAL A 484 16.53 3.89 -3.94
C VAL A 484 17.47 3.88 -5.14
N ALA A 485 17.08 4.50 -6.28
CA ALA A 485 17.85 4.41 -7.51
C ALA A 485 19.16 5.21 -7.44
N THR A 486 20.27 4.59 -7.90
CA THR A 486 21.59 5.25 -8.07
C THR A 486 21.77 5.76 -9.49
N ARG A 487 21.12 5.10 -10.47
CA ARG A 487 21.11 5.48 -11.89
C ARG A 487 19.70 5.39 -12.42
N VAL A 488 19.29 6.38 -13.22
CA VAL A 488 17.95 6.44 -13.81
C VAL A 488 18.08 6.53 -15.31
N TYR A 489 17.42 5.63 -16.02
CA TYR A 489 17.36 5.63 -17.48
C TYR A 489 15.94 5.87 -17.95
N ARG A 490 15.79 6.76 -18.94
CA ARG A 490 14.53 6.92 -19.66
C ARG A 490 14.51 5.98 -20.85
N PHE A 491 13.52 5.11 -20.91
CA PHE A 491 13.25 4.24 -22.04
C PHE A 491 12.51 5.04 -23.11
N THR A 492 13.12 5.14 -24.31
CA THR A 492 12.59 5.84 -25.45
C THR A 492 12.56 4.93 -26.68
N LYS A 493 11.85 5.34 -27.74
CA LYS A 493 11.88 4.60 -29.03
C LYS A 493 13.29 4.51 -29.62
N ASN A 494 14.18 5.43 -29.29
CA ASN A 494 15.56 5.52 -29.83
C ASN A 494 16.60 4.88 -28.90
N GLY A 495 16.18 4.26 -27.78
CA GLY A 495 17.08 3.62 -26.84
C GLY A 495 16.91 4.11 -25.40
N LEU A 496 17.89 3.76 -24.56
CA LEU A 496 17.96 4.19 -23.16
C LEU A 496 18.78 5.48 -23.04
N VAL A 497 18.19 6.49 -22.45
CA VAL A 497 18.84 7.77 -22.17
C VAL A 497 19.11 7.87 -20.67
N LEU A 498 20.37 8.08 -20.27
CA LEU A 498 20.73 8.29 -18.88
C LEU A 498 20.25 9.68 -18.43
N GLU A 499 19.47 9.71 -17.35
CA GLU A 499 18.98 10.98 -16.74
C GLU A 499 19.74 11.32 -15.45
N ARG A 500 20.17 10.30 -14.70
CA ARG A 500 20.88 10.45 -13.41
C ARG A 500 21.89 9.33 -13.20
#